data_45645270ab7bca39cfbb153fe04fccaa
#
_entry.id   45645270ab7bca39cfbb153fe04fccaa
#
_cell.length_a   1.000
_cell.length_b   1.000
_cell.length_c   1.000
_cell.angle_alpha   90.00
_cell.angle_beta   90.00
_cell.angle_gamma   90.00
#
_symmetry.space_group_name_H-M   'P 1'
#
loop_
_entity.id
_entity.type
_entity.pdbx_description
1 polymer ?
#
loop_
_entity_poly.entity_id
_entity_poly.type
_entity_poly.pdbx_seq_one_letter_code
_entity_poly.pdbx_strand_id
1 'polypeptide(L)'
;MSAVSPEKLWLLSIALWARGHRRLATLVRNVNSALYHNSLPPGATVSPDIKFGHHSLGTVIHTNVVIGRRVKIWHNVTIAMRAGAKSPYRIFIEDDVNIGANSVVISPYRRDLRIGRGARIGAGAVVSRDVPPGSTVVSVQPHVIPPDASGDEPVPEQSAARQPGNGSSPASTEPAAGAEPLL
;
A
#
# COMPACT_ATOMS: atom_id res chain seq x y z
N MET A 1 -10.24 34.08 -0.31
CA MET A 1 -9.23 33.45 -1.21
C MET A 1 -9.06 31.99 -0.77
N SER A 2 -9.38 31.03 -1.63
CA SER A 2 -9.23 29.60 -1.26
C SER A 2 -7.74 29.32 -1.11
N ALA A 3 -7.32 28.91 0.10
CA ALA A 3 -5.92 28.59 0.39
C ALA A 3 -5.40 27.53 -0.60
N VAL A 4 -4.17 27.69 -1.03
CA VAL A 4 -3.44 26.67 -1.78
C VAL A 4 -3.31 25.45 -0.89
N SER A 5 -3.65 24.26 -1.38
CA SER A 5 -3.55 23.01 -0.62
C SER A 5 -2.72 21.98 -1.38
N PRO A 6 -2.12 20.99 -0.69
CA PRO A 6 -1.29 19.98 -1.33
C PRO A 6 -2.06 19.16 -2.36
N GLU A 7 -3.36 18.91 -2.13
CA GLU A 7 -4.22 18.21 -3.07
C GLU A 7 -4.37 18.99 -4.38
N LYS A 8 -4.66 20.28 -4.28
CA LYS A 8 -4.86 21.15 -5.48
C LYS A 8 -3.57 21.23 -6.31
N LEU A 9 -2.42 21.41 -5.66
CA LEU A 9 -1.13 21.42 -6.35
C LEU A 9 -0.84 20.06 -7.00
N TRP A 10 -1.12 18.96 -6.31
CA TRP A 10 -0.90 17.63 -6.86
C TRP A 10 -1.78 17.38 -8.08
N LEU A 11 -3.09 17.63 -7.97
CA LEU A 11 -4.02 17.47 -9.07
C LEU A 11 -3.67 18.37 -10.26
N LEU A 12 -3.21 19.59 -10.02
CA LEU A 12 -2.70 20.48 -11.08
C LEU A 12 -1.47 19.87 -11.76
N SER A 13 -0.52 19.34 -10.99
CA SER A 13 0.67 18.71 -11.55
C SER A 13 0.32 17.47 -12.41
N ILE A 14 -0.66 16.67 -11.98
CA ILE A 14 -1.18 15.52 -12.73
C ILE A 14 -1.83 16.00 -14.05
N ALA A 15 -2.67 17.03 -13.98
CA ALA A 15 -3.35 17.56 -15.17
C ALA A 15 -2.37 18.13 -16.21
N LEU A 16 -1.33 18.83 -15.76
CA LEU A 16 -0.27 19.33 -16.62
C LEU A 16 0.55 18.19 -17.24
N TRP A 17 0.84 17.17 -16.46
CA TRP A 17 1.54 15.98 -16.92
C TRP A 17 0.77 15.24 -18.02
N ALA A 18 -0.54 15.05 -17.82
CA ALA A 18 -1.43 14.42 -18.81
C ALA A 18 -1.54 15.19 -20.12
N ARG A 19 -1.43 16.53 -20.05
CA ARG A 19 -1.41 17.43 -21.24
C ARG A 19 -0.04 17.55 -21.91
N GLY A 20 0.98 16.83 -21.46
CA GLY A 20 2.33 16.86 -22.01
C GLY A 20 3.24 17.98 -21.49
N HIS A 21 2.75 18.87 -20.61
CA HIS A 21 3.54 19.96 -20.04
C HIS A 21 4.46 19.48 -18.88
N ARG A 22 5.38 18.54 -19.22
CA ARG A 22 6.21 17.82 -18.25
C ARG A 22 7.05 18.72 -17.34
N ARG A 23 7.66 19.77 -17.89
CA ARG A 23 8.50 20.72 -17.13
C ARG A 23 7.67 21.50 -16.10
N LEU A 24 6.49 21.98 -16.51
CA LEU A 24 5.59 22.73 -15.62
C LEU A 24 4.97 21.81 -14.55
N ALA A 25 4.59 20.60 -14.90
CA ALA A 25 4.15 19.59 -13.92
C ALA A 25 5.21 19.32 -12.86
N THR A 26 6.47 19.19 -13.27
CA THR A 26 7.60 19.00 -12.34
C THR A 26 7.80 20.22 -11.45
N LEU A 27 7.69 21.42 -11.99
CA LEU A 27 7.79 22.67 -11.20
C LEU A 27 6.71 22.71 -10.13
N VAL A 28 5.44 22.48 -10.51
CA VAL A 28 4.31 22.48 -9.56
C VAL A 28 4.50 21.40 -8.48
N ARG A 29 4.96 20.19 -8.85
CA ARG A 29 5.32 19.15 -7.88
C ARG A 29 6.39 19.62 -6.91
N ASN A 30 7.45 20.26 -7.40
CA ASN A 30 8.56 20.73 -6.56
C ASN A 30 8.09 21.84 -5.59
N VAL A 31 7.23 22.75 -6.06
CA VAL A 31 6.57 23.75 -5.19
C VAL A 31 5.74 23.07 -4.11
N ASN A 32 4.94 22.07 -4.46
CA ASN A 32 4.17 21.29 -3.49
C ASN A 32 5.08 20.63 -2.44
N SER A 33 6.17 20.01 -2.92
CA SER A 33 7.15 19.36 -2.05
C SER A 33 7.85 20.35 -1.12
N ALA A 34 8.22 21.52 -1.60
CA ALA A 34 8.88 22.56 -0.80
C ALA A 34 7.95 23.17 0.27
N LEU A 35 6.66 23.37 -0.07
CA LEU A 35 5.69 23.97 0.85
C LEU A 35 5.17 22.99 1.92
N TYR A 36 5.02 21.71 1.56
CA TYR A 36 4.34 20.73 2.42
C TYR A 36 5.22 19.52 2.79
N HIS A 37 6.49 19.52 2.43
CA HIS A 37 7.46 18.46 2.74
C HIS A 37 6.95 17.07 2.35
N ASN A 38 6.37 16.96 1.15
CA ASN A 38 5.80 15.72 0.61
C ASN A 38 6.49 15.28 -0.69
N SER A 39 6.19 14.08 -1.17
CA SER A 39 6.60 13.59 -2.47
C SER A 39 5.40 12.99 -3.21
N LEU A 40 4.71 13.81 -3.99
CA LEU A 40 3.50 13.49 -4.72
C LEU A 40 3.74 13.56 -6.23
N PRO A 41 3.96 12.41 -6.91
CA PRO A 41 4.38 12.40 -8.31
C PRO A 41 3.22 12.71 -9.26
N PRO A 42 3.44 13.41 -10.37
CA PRO A 42 2.41 13.74 -11.35
C PRO A 42 1.98 12.55 -12.22
N GLY A 43 2.68 11.42 -12.15
CA GLY A 43 2.34 10.21 -12.91
C GLY A 43 1.33 9.28 -12.21
N ALA A 44 0.93 9.56 -10.98
CA ALA A 44 -0.11 8.80 -10.29
C ALA A 44 -1.50 9.07 -10.88
N THR A 45 -2.41 8.12 -10.73
CA THR A 45 -3.82 8.28 -11.08
C THR A 45 -4.61 8.54 -9.80
N VAL A 46 -5.24 9.70 -9.68
CA VAL A 46 -5.85 10.14 -8.41
C VAL A 46 -7.21 10.75 -8.66
N SER A 47 -8.20 10.35 -7.87
CA SER A 47 -9.51 10.98 -7.87
C SER A 47 -9.45 12.40 -7.29
N PRO A 48 -10.19 13.37 -7.87
CA PRO A 48 -10.11 14.76 -7.47
C PRO A 48 -10.64 15.07 -6.05
N ASP A 49 -11.33 14.14 -5.43
CA ASP A 49 -11.90 14.25 -4.09
C ASP A 49 -11.01 13.63 -2.98
N ILE A 50 -9.73 13.37 -3.28
CA ILE A 50 -8.73 12.95 -2.29
C ILE A 50 -8.58 13.99 -1.19
N LYS A 51 -8.34 13.52 0.04
CA LYS A 51 -8.09 14.38 1.21
C LYS A 51 -6.81 13.96 1.94
N PHE A 52 -6.01 14.95 2.31
CA PHE A 52 -4.85 14.73 3.18
C PHE A 52 -5.09 15.26 4.60
N GLY A 53 -4.72 14.47 5.60
CA GLY A 53 -4.55 14.95 6.96
C GLY A 53 -3.23 15.73 7.11
N HIS A 54 -3.25 16.80 7.91
CA HIS A 54 -2.06 17.62 8.20
C HIS A 54 -1.27 18.06 6.96
N HIS A 55 -1.98 18.48 5.91
CA HIS A 55 -1.38 18.97 4.67
C HIS A 55 -0.42 17.97 3.99
N SER A 56 -0.62 16.68 4.14
CA SER A 56 0.25 15.62 3.57
C SER A 56 1.71 15.65 4.05
N LEU A 57 2.00 16.30 5.19
CA LEU A 57 3.36 16.40 5.72
C LEU A 57 4.03 15.03 5.76
N GLY A 58 5.25 14.90 5.21
CA GLY A 58 6.04 13.68 5.18
C GLY A 58 5.47 12.54 4.32
N THR A 59 4.37 12.79 3.59
CA THR A 59 3.75 11.74 2.78
C THR A 59 4.52 11.52 1.48
N VAL A 60 4.83 10.24 1.19
CA VAL A 60 5.53 9.82 -0.02
C VAL A 60 4.68 8.83 -0.79
N ILE A 61 4.38 9.10 -2.05
CA ILE A 61 3.58 8.24 -2.91
C ILE A 61 4.36 7.88 -4.18
N HIS A 62 4.31 6.60 -4.58
CA HIS A 62 4.94 6.14 -5.81
C HIS A 62 4.09 6.49 -7.04
N THR A 63 4.73 6.65 -8.20
CA THR A 63 4.06 7.04 -9.45
C THR A 63 3.06 6.00 -9.98
N ASN A 64 3.23 4.71 -9.64
CA ASN A 64 2.35 3.62 -10.09
C ASN A 64 1.19 3.37 -9.10
N VAL A 65 0.70 4.40 -8.43
CA VAL A 65 -0.45 4.31 -7.52
C VAL A 65 -1.72 4.79 -8.20
N VAL A 66 -2.80 4.07 -8.01
CA VAL A 66 -4.15 4.43 -8.44
C VAL A 66 -5.00 4.64 -7.19
N ILE A 67 -5.53 5.84 -7.01
CA ILE A 67 -6.31 6.24 -5.84
C ILE A 67 -7.74 6.56 -6.26
N GLY A 68 -8.67 5.83 -5.68
CA GLY A 68 -10.11 5.98 -5.88
C GLY A 68 -10.71 7.21 -5.21
N ARG A 69 -12.02 7.21 -5.11
CA ARG A 69 -12.81 8.35 -4.62
C ARG A 69 -12.86 8.39 -3.09
N ARG A 70 -12.94 9.61 -2.53
CA ARG A 70 -13.10 9.87 -1.08
C ARG A 70 -12.05 9.18 -0.20
N VAL A 71 -10.86 8.92 -0.77
CA VAL A 71 -9.73 8.37 -0.02
C VAL A 71 -9.16 9.46 0.88
N LYS A 72 -8.87 9.08 2.14
CA LYS A 72 -8.19 9.95 3.11
C LYS A 72 -6.86 9.36 3.48
N ILE A 73 -5.80 10.16 3.34
CA ILE A 73 -4.42 9.78 3.69
C ILE A 73 -3.91 10.76 4.74
N TRP A 74 -3.47 10.24 5.87
CA TRP A 74 -2.89 11.06 6.92
C TRP A 74 -1.42 11.38 6.63
N HIS A 75 -0.78 12.12 7.52
CA HIS A 75 0.62 12.54 7.39
C HIS A 75 1.60 11.37 7.56
N ASN A 76 2.84 11.54 7.06
CA ASN A 76 3.93 10.56 7.13
C ASN A 76 3.57 9.16 6.58
N VAL A 77 2.65 9.10 5.63
CA VAL A 77 2.29 7.84 4.97
C VAL A 77 3.25 7.58 3.83
N THR A 78 3.79 6.36 3.76
CA THR A 78 4.60 5.91 2.62
C THR A 78 3.84 4.88 1.80
N ILE A 79 3.62 5.17 0.51
CA ILE A 79 3.05 4.22 -0.45
C ILE A 79 4.11 3.96 -1.53
N ALA A 80 4.78 2.81 -1.41
CA ALA A 80 5.95 2.47 -2.20
C ALA A 80 5.77 1.16 -2.97
N MET A 81 6.47 1.06 -4.10
CA MET A 81 6.56 -0.17 -4.88
C MET A 81 7.96 -0.75 -4.81
N ARG A 82 8.05 -2.08 -4.67
CA ARG A 82 9.34 -2.79 -4.81
C ARG A 82 9.82 -2.89 -6.25
N ALA A 83 8.92 -2.71 -7.20
CA ALA A 83 9.25 -2.64 -8.62
C ALA A 83 9.51 -1.20 -9.06
N GLY A 84 10.39 -0.99 -10.04
CA GLY A 84 10.69 0.35 -10.55
C GLY A 84 9.49 1.01 -11.24
N ALA A 85 9.58 2.33 -11.45
CA ALA A 85 8.50 3.15 -12.02
C ALA A 85 8.02 2.70 -13.42
N LYS A 86 8.86 2.00 -14.19
CA LYS A 86 8.50 1.42 -15.50
C LYS A 86 7.80 0.06 -15.41
N SER A 87 7.61 -0.47 -14.20
CA SER A 87 6.91 -1.72 -13.98
C SER A 87 5.44 -1.63 -14.40
N PRO A 88 4.83 -2.70 -14.94
CA PRO A 88 3.40 -2.75 -15.22
C PRO A 88 2.55 -2.84 -13.95
N TYR A 89 3.16 -3.24 -12.83
CA TYR A 89 2.46 -3.45 -11.56
C TYR A 89 2.05 -2.13 -10.90
N ARG A 90 0.95 -2.17 -10.15
CA ARG A 90 0.34 -1.01 -9.51
C ARG A 90 -0.10 -1.29 -8.08
N ILE A 91 -0.27 -0.23 -7.31
CA ILE A 91 -0.99 -0.26 -6.04
C ILE A 91 -2.35 0.40 -6.27
N PHE A 92 -3.41 -0.33 -6.01
CA PHE A 92 -4.78 0.16 -6.10
C PHE A 92 -5.31 0.45 -4.71
N ILE A 93 -5.69 1.69 -4.47
CA ILE A 93 -6.39 2.13 -3.27
C ILE A 93 -7.81 2.46 -3.70
N GLU A 94 -8.75 1.62 -3.32
CA GLU A 94 -10.14 1.76 -3.77
C GLU A 94 -10.86 2.90 -3.03
N ASP A 95 -12.13 3.10 -3.38
CA ASP A 95 -12.95 4.18 -2.82
C ASP A 95 -13.09 4.07 -1.29
N ASP A 96 -13.29 5.20 -0.61
CA ASP A 96 -13.61 5.29 0.82
C ASP A 96 -12.52 4.75 1.76
N VAL A 97 -11.31 4.47 1.27
CA VAL A 97 -10.19 3.99 2.09
C VAL A 97 -9.65 5.10 2.99
N ASN A 98 -9.33 4.75 4.23
CA ASN A 98 -8.67 5.65 5.18
C ASN A 98 -7.32 5.07 5.60
N ILE A 99 -6.23 5.80 5.35
CA ILE A 99 -4.85 5.38 5.65
C ILE A 99 -4.31 6.23 6.78
N GLY A 100 -4.12 5.61 7.95
CA GLY A 100 -3.66 6.26 9.19
C GLY A 100 -2.23 6.78 9.12
N ALA A 101 -1.91 7.71 10.01
CA ALA A 101 -0.60 8.35 10.06
C ALA A 101 0.55 7.36 10.29
N ASN A 102 1.73 7.66 9.75
CA ASN A 102 2.95 6.86 9.87
C ASN A 102 2.81 5.41 9.34
N SER A 103 1.77 5.11 8.57
CA SER A 103 1.61 3.78 7.96
C SER A 103 2.44 3.62 6.69
N VAL A 104 2.80 2.37 6.38
CA VAL A 104 3.56 2.00 5.20
C VAL A 104 2.75 1.00 4.37
N VAL A 105 2.51 1.35 3.12
CA VAL A 105 1.92 0.46 2.12
C VAL A 105 3.00 0.14 1.09
N ILE A 106 3.44 -1.11 1.03
CA ILE A 106 4.49 -1.53 0.13
C ILE A 106 4.04 -2.73 -0.70
N SER A 107 4.13 -2.62 -2.04
CA SER A 107 3.72 -3.73 -2.92
C SER A 107 4.59 -4.96 -2.71
N PRO A 108 4.04 -6.17 -2.89
CA PRO A 108 4.84 -7.37 -3.08
C PRO A 108 5.78 -7.22 -4.29
N TYR A 109 6.83 -8.03 -4.35
CA TYR A 109 7.73 -8.03 -5.51
C TYR A 109 7.00 -8.56 -6.76
N ARG A 110 7.03 -7.77 -7.84
CA ARG A 110 6.46 -8.12 -9.17
C ARG A 110 4.98 -8.54 -9.13
N ARG A 111 4.18 -7.89 -8.29
CA ARG A 111 2.73 -8.11 -8.18
C ARG A 111 2.02 -6.80 -7.82
N ASP A 112 0.76 -6.68 -8.23
CA ASP A 112 -0.15 -5.64 -7.75
C ASP A 112 -0.39 -5.77 -6.25
N LEU A 113 -0.78 -4.66 -5.62
CA LEU A 113 -1.33 -4.64 -4.27
C LEU A 113 -2.66 -3.89 -4.32
N ARG A 114 -3.68 -4.46 -3.67
CA ARG A 114 -5.00 -3.86 -3.63
C ARG A 114 -5.46 -3.62 -2.20
N ILE A 115 -5.88 -2.39 -1.92
CA ILE A 115 -6.58 -2.02 -0.68
C ILE A 115 -8.03 -1.82 -1.05
N GLY A 116 -8.89 -2.73 -0.60
CA GLY A 116 -10.30 -2.80 -0.95
C GLY A 116 -11.11 -1.63 -0.40
N ARG A 117 -12.23 -1.37 -1.06
CA ARG A 117 -13.15 -0.26 -0.74
C ARG A 117 -13.49 -0.20 0.74
N GLY A 118 -13.46 1.00 1.32
CA GLY A 118 -13.82 1.24 2.71
C GLY A 118 -12.87 0.65 3.75
N ALA A 119 -11.73 0.06 3.32
CA ALA A 119 -10.73 -0.46 4.24
C ALA A 119 -10.10 0.66 5.08
N ARG A 120 -9.69 0.32 6.29
CA ARG A 120 -9.04 1.22 7.24
C ARG A 120 -7.65 0.70 7.60
N ILE A 121 -6.65 1.49 7.32
CA ILE A 121 -5.28 1.19 7.72
C ILE A 121 -4.98 2.02 8.97
N GLY A 122 -4.74 1.34 10.08
CA GLY A 122 -4.41 1.96 11.36
C GLY A 122 -3.09 2.72 11.31
N ALA A 123 -2.92 3.68 12.20
CA ALA A 123 -1.66 4.42 12.33
C ALA A 123 -0.50 3.46 12.63
N GLY A 124 0.66 3.70 12.00
CA GLY A 124 1.85 2.87 12.16
C GLY A 124 1.76 1.45 11.56
N ALA A 125 0.65 1.11 10.88
CA ALA A 125 0.51 -0.23 10.30
C ALA A 125 1.34 -0.39 9.03
N VAL A 126 1.87 -1.60 8.82
CA VAL A 126 2.61 -1.98 7.60
C VAL A 126 1.76 -2.94 6.77
N VAL A 127 1.42 -2.53 5.55
CA VAL A 127 0.63 -3.31 4.60
C VAL A 127 1.52 -3.77 3.46
N SER A 128 1.71 -5.09 3.33
CA SER A 128 2.51 -5.71 2.27
C SER A 128 1.74 -6.73 1.43
N ARG A 129 0.44 -6.86 1.66
CA ARG A 129 -0.47 -7.78 0.97
C ARG A 129 -1.84 -7.14 0.80
N ASP A 130 -2.68 -7.75 -0.03
CA ASP A 130 -4.03 -7.25 -0.29
C ASP A 130 -4.85 -7.15 0.99
N VAL A 131 -5.66 -6.10 1.07
CA VAL A 131 -6.59 -5.84 2.18
C VAL A 131 -8.01 -5.96 1.64
N PRO A 132 -8.83 -6.88 2.16
CA PRO A 132 -10.22 -7.01 1.72
C PRO A 132 -11.05 -5.75 1.97
N PRO A 133 -12.12 -5.51 1.18
CA PRO A 133 -13.03 -4.39 1.40
C PRO A 133 -13.58 -4.37 2.83
N GLY A 134 -13.71 -3.18 3.40
CA GLY A 134 -14.26 -2.94 4.75
C GLY A 134 -13.38 -3.42 5.92
N SER A 135 -12.24 -4.06 5.63
CA SER A 135 -11.34 -4.58 6.66
C SER A 135 -10.56 -3.48 7.37
N THR A 136 -10.16 -3.74 8.61
CA THR A 136 -9.24 -2.87 9.36
C THR A 136 -7.92 -3.57 9.58
N VAL A 137 -6.82 -2.93 9.17
CA VAL A 137 -5.46 -3.36 9.49
C VAL A 137 -4.98 -2.57 10.69
N VAL A 138 -4.50 -3.26 11.72
CA VAL A 138 -3.94 -2.64 12.92
C VAL A 138 -2.43 -2.87 12.98
N SER A 139 -1.70 -1.97 13.63
CA SER A 139 -0.30 -2.19 13.97
C SER A 139 -0.17 -3.20 15.11
N VAL A 140 0.98 -3.86 15.19
CA VAL A 140 1.30 -4.72 16.34
C VAL A 140 1.43 -3.84 17.58
N GLN A 141 0.83 -4.26 18.69
CA GLN A 141 0.96 -3.58 19.97
C GLN A 141 2.41 -3.67 20.46
N PRO A 142 2.97 -2.60 21.01
CA PRO A 142 4.32 -2.65 21.57
C PRO A 142 4.37 -3.61 22.76
N HIS A 143 5.45 -4.39 22.85
CA HIS A 143 5.76 -5.19 24.02
C HIS A 143 6.52 -4.33 25.04
N VAL A 144 6.05 -4.26 26.26
CA VAL A 144 6.71 -3.55 27.36
C VAL A 144 7.58 -4.54 28.12
N ILE A 145 8.90 -4.29 28.12
CA ILE A 145 9.87 -5.08 28.90
C ILE A 145 10.01 -4.40 30.27
N PRO A 146 9.66 -5.07 31.38
CA PRO A 146 9.83 -4.51 32.72
C PRO A 146 11.30 -4.25 33.05
N PRO A 147 11.64 -3.29 33.93
CA PRO A 147 13.03 -2.93 34.24
C PRO A 147 13.89 -4.05 34.82
N ASP A 148 13.27 -5.00 35.47
CA ASP A 148 13.89 -6.16 36.13
C ASP A 148 14.00 -7.40 35.24
N ALA A 149 13.42 -7.37 34.05
CA ALA A 149 13.56 -8.42 33.04
C ALA A 149 14.83 -8.29 32.19
N SER A 150 15.85 -7.55 32.62
CA SER A 150 17.12 -7.34 31.93
C SER A 150 18.11 -8.50 32.06
N GLY A 151 17.66 -9.69 32.45
CA GLY A 151 18.44 -10.92 32.33
C GLY A 151 18.11 -11.60 31.02
N ASP A 152 19.05 -11.68 30.12
CA ASP A 152 19.28 -12.53 28.94
C ASP A 152 18.15 -13.45 28.41
N GLU A 153 16.85 -13.07 28.53
CA GLU A 153 15.83 -13.81 27.79
C GLU A 153 15.79 -13.32 26.34
N PRO A 154 15.97 -14.24 25.37
CA PRO A 154 15.90 -13.89 23.96
C PRO A 154 14.51 -13.30 23.66
N VAL A 155 14.48 -12.15 22.98
CA VAL A 155 13.24 -11.58 22.43
C VAL A 155 12.46 -12.69 21.73
N PRO A 156 11.21 -13.00 22.12
CA PRO A 156 10.48 -14.09 21.48
C PRO A 156 10.41 -13.84 19.98
N GLU A 157 11.00 -14.76 19.24
CA GLU A 157 10.94 -14.77 17.78
C GLU A 157 9.46 -14.71 17.40
N GLN A 158 9.06 -13.65 16.73
CA GLN A 158 7.67 -13.47 16.28
C GLN A 158 7.33 -14.73 15.48
N SER A 159 6.53 -15.59 16.10
CA SER A 159 6.01 -16.82 15.51
C SER A 159 5.58 -16.51 14.07
N ALA A 160 6.40 -16.94 13.13
CA ALA A 160 6.05 -16.96 11.72
C ALA A 160 4.69 -17.62 11.63
N ALA A 161 3.69 -16.87 11.18
CA ALA A 161 2.34 -17.36 10.98
C ALA A 161 2.44 -18.73 10.31
N ARG A 162 2.00 -19.77 11.00
CA ARG A 162 1.97 -21.13 10.47
C ARG A 162 1.32 -21.09 9.10
N GLN A 163 2.09 -21.34 8.08
CA GLN A 163 1.54 -21.72 6.79
C GLN A 163 0.75 -23.01 7.04
N PRO A 164 -0.47 -23.14 6.56
CA PRO A 164 -1.19 -24.40 6.63
C PRO A 164 -0.35 -25.43 5.88
N GLY A 165 0.02 -26.49 6.60
CA GLY A 165 0.88 -27.55 6.11
C GLY A 165 0.33 -28.12 4.81
N ASN A 166 1.24 -28.27 3.88
CA ASN A 166 1.04 -29.01 2.64
C ASN A 166 0.73 -30.45 3.03
N GLY A 167 -0.55 -30.82 3.03
CA GLY A 167 -1.00 -32.19 3.32
C GLY A 167 -0.36 -33.15 2.33
N SER A 168 0.50 -33.99 2.83
CA SER A 168 1.01 -35.16 2.13
C SER A 168 -0.14 -36.01 1.60
N SER A 169 -0.20 -36.12 0.29
CA SER A 169 -1.04 -37.05 -0.44
C SER A 169 -0.66 -38.50 -0.05
N PRO A 170 -1.61 -39.37 0.32
CA PRO A 170 -1.29 -40.78 0.49
C PRO A 170 -1.14 -41.45 -0.87
N ALA A 171 -0.14 -42.30 -0.94
CA ALA A 171 0.22 -43.15 -2.05
C ALA A 171 -0.97 -43.95 -2.60
N SER A 172 -1.21 -43.81 -3.89
CA SER A 172 -2.11 -44.66 -4.66
C SER A 172 -1.45 -46.03 -4.85
N THR A 173 -2.05 -47.03 -4.25
CA THR A 173 -1.84 -48.46 -4.58
C THR A 173 -2.58 -48.76 -5.88
N GLU A 174 -1.83 -49.17 -6.89
CA GLU A 174 -2.35 -49.79 -8.10
C GLU A 174 -2.94 -51.17 -7.78
N PRO A 175 -3.97 -51.63 -8.49
CA PRO A 175 -4.03 -53.03 -8.91
C PRO A 175 -4.13 -53.16 -10.42
N ALA A 176 -3.50 -54.23 -10.87
CA ALA A 176 -3.26 -54.64 -12.21
C ALA A 176 -4.50 -55.19 -12.96
N ALA A 177 -4.40 -55.01 -14.29
CA ALA A 177 -4.79 -55.92 -15.36
C ALA A 177 -6.22 -56.44 -15.49
N GLY A 178 -6.79 -56.25 -16.69
CA GLY A 178 -7.85 -57.12 -17.18
C GLY A 178 -8.63 -56.61 -18.39
N ALA A 179 -8.12 -56.97 -19.60
CA ALA A 179 -8.91 -57.37 -20.77
C ALA A 179 -9.82 -56.37 -21.51
N GLU A 180 -9.42 -56.05 -22.73
CA GLU A 180 -10.28 -55.83 -23.93
C GLU A 180 -11.31 -56.99 -24.16
N PRO A 181 -12.29 -56.93 -25.11
CA PRO A 181 -12.40 -56.10 -26.30
C PRO A 181 -13.84 -55.72 -26.74
N LEU A 182 -13.87 -54.91 -27.87
CA LEU A 182 -14.88 -54.91 -28.95
C LEU A 182 -16.29 -54.30 -28.68
N LEU A 183 -16.58 -53.17 -29.23
CA LEU A 183 -17.30 -52.88 -30.49
C LEU A 183 -17.32 -51.38 -30.74
#